data_b9d7c58f067a1c54d7206fe4f0f6739e
#
_entry.id   b9d7c58f067a1c54d7206fe4f0f6739e
#
_cell.length_a   1.000
_cell.length_b   1.000
_cell.length_c   1.000
_cell.angle_alpha   90.00
_cell.angle_beta   90.00
_cell.angle_gamma   90.00
#
_symmetry.space_group_name_H-M   'P 1'
#
loop_
_entity.id
_entity.type
_entity.pdbx_description
1 polymer ?
#
loop_
_entity_poly.entity_id
_entity_poly.type
_entity_poly.pdbx_seq_one_letter_code
_entity_poly.pdbx_strand_id
1 'polypeptide(L)'
;MKHYFLLLLLIGCIASGHAESGWKAHWINTERCQSETNTWLAFRKTVHIDKVPQTLTARIAADSKYWLWINGELVVREGGLKRGPNPKDTYCDILQDVKGLVPGKNTI
;
A
#
# COMPACT_ATOMS: atom_id res chain seq x y z
N MET A 1 12.91 -2.24 -64.76
CA MET A 1 11.88 -2.10 -63.72
C MET A 1 12.49 -2.42 -62.38
N LYS A 2 12.71 -1.41 -61.57
CA LYS A 2 13.34 -1.56 -60.23
C LYS A 2 12.23 -1.58 -59.19
N HIS A 3 12.02 -2.73 -58.55
CA HIS A 3 11.10 -2.88 -57.45
C HIS A 3 11.78 -2.38 -56.19
N TYR A 4 11.38 -1.23 -55.69
CA TYR A 4 11.77 -0.74 -54.37
C TYR A 4 10.85 -1.41 -53.34
N PHE A 5 11.42 -2.37 -52.63
CA PHE A 5 10.80 -3.01 -51.49
C PHE A 5 10.92 -2.05 -50.31
N LEU A 6 9.83 -1.34 -50.03
CA LEU A 6 9.74 -0.43 -48.89
C LEU A 6 9.54 -1.26 -47.62
N LEU A 7 10.63 -1.55 -46.94
CA LEU A 7 10.61 -2.20 -45.63
C LEU A 7 10.15 -1.17 -44.61
N LEU A 8 8.87 -1.19 -44.27
CA LEU A 8 8.29 -0.36 -43.23
C LEU A 8 8.68 -0.95 -41.87
N LEU A 9 9.74 -0.41 -41.31
CA LEU A 9 10.19 -0.79 -39.95
C LEU A 9 9.21 -0.19 -38.94
N LEU A 10 8.24 -0.99 -38.51
CA LEU A 10 7.36 -0.65 -37.40
C LEU A 10 8.19 -0.70 -36.13
N ILE A 11 8.76 0.43 -35.74
CA ILE A 11 9.35 0.60 -34.40
C ILE A 11 8.18 0.67 -33.44
N GLY A 12 7.80 -0.48 -32.92
CA GLY A 12 6.90 -0.57 -31.78
C GLY A 12 7.57 0.09 -30.58
N CYS A 13 7.15 1.29 -30.24
CA CYS A 13 7.42 1.86 -28.93
C CYS A 13 6.78 0.94 -27.88
N ILE A 14 7.56 0.03 -27.36
CA ILE A 14 7.23 -0.65 -26.11
C ILE A 14 7.37 0.44 -25.05
N ALA A 15 6.27 1.11 -24.73
CA ALA A 15 6.18 1.90 -23.53
C ALA A 15 6.36 0.93 -22.36
N SER A 16 7.60 0.77 -21.91
CA SER A 16 7.92 0.12 -20.67
C SER A 16 7.30 0.98 -19.57
N GLY A 17 6.07 0.66 -19.21
CA GLY A 17 5.44 1.18 -18.02
C GLY A 17 6.33 0.76 -16.84
N HIS A 18 7.20 1.65 -16.43
CA HIS A 18 7.89 1.53 -15.16
C HIS A 18 6.81 1.62 -14.09
N ALA A 19 6.33 0.47 -13.65
CA ALA A 19 5.60 0.41 -12.41
C ALA A 19 6.56 0.99 -11.37
N GLU A 20 6.23 2.17 -10.83
CA GLU A 20 6.92 2.72 -9.67
C GLU A 20 6.78 1.71 -8.53
N SER A 21 7.70 0.80 -8.44
CA SER A 21 7.75 -0.22 -7.39
C SER A 21 8.30 0.34 -6.08
N GLY A 22 8.41 1.67 -5.97
CA GLY A 22 8.90 2.34 -4.78
C GLY A 22 7.85 2.38 -3.67
N TRP A 23 8.16 1.76 -2.54
CA TRP A 23 7.44 2.01 -1.29
C TRP A 23 7.63 3.47 -0.88
N LYS A 24 6.52 4.25 -0.87
CA LYS A 24 6.56 5.69 -0.57
C LYS A 24 6.28 6.01 0.90
N ALA A 25 5.76 5.04 1.65
CA ALA A 25 5.45 5.25 3.06
C ALA A 25 6.72 5.20 3.93
N HIS A 26 6.69 5.95 5.01
CA HIS A 26 7.73 5.97 6.03
C HIS A 26 7.21 5.32 7.31
N TRP A 27 8.13 4.77 8.10
CA TRP A 27 7.80 4.31 9.43
C TRP A 27 7.34 5.48 10.30
N ILE A 28 6.24 5.27 10.99
CA ILE A 28 5.71 6.21 11.97
C ILE A 28 5.82 5.60 13.37
N ASN A 29 6.19 6.44 14.32
CA ASN A 29 6.32 6.06 15.72
C ASN A 29 6.06 7.27 16.61
N THR A 30 6.02 7.09 17.91
CA THR A 30 5.97 8.16 18.90
C THR A 30 7.32 8.28 19.59
N GLU A 31 7.70 9.48 20.00
CA GLU A 31 8.97 9.73 20.70
C GLU A 31 9.10 8.93 22.00
N ARG A 32 7.97 8.64 22.64
CA ARG A 32 7.94 7.90 23.91
C ARG A 32 8.21 6.40 23.79
N CYS A 33 8.02 5.82 22.60
CA CYS A 33 8.01 4.38 22.41
C CYS A 33 9.17 3.86 21.58
N GLN A 34 10.23 4.64 21.40
CA GLN A 34 11.36 4.26 20.55
C GLN A 34 12.18 3.07 21.05
N SER A 35 12.12 2.76 22.35
CA SER A 35 12.90 1.69 22.97
C SER A 35 12.07 0.67 23.76
N GLU A 36 10.75 0.84 23.80
CA GLU A 36 9.88 -0.04 24.58
C GLU A 36 9.45 -1.26 23.75
N THR A 37 9.55 -2.43 24.37
CA THR A 37 9.02 -3.68 23.82
C THR A 37 7.57 -3.88 24.21
N ASN A 38 6.80 -4.62 23.40
CA ASN A 38 5.39 -4.93 23.64
C ASN A 38 4.49 -3.69 23.77
N THR A 39 4.79 -2.65 23.03
CA THR A 39 4.03 -1.41 23.07
C THR A 39 2.92 -1.43 22.02
N TRP A 40 1.74 -0.97 22.40
CA TRP A 40 0.62 -0.78 21.50
C TRP A 40 0.46 0.71 21.19
N LEU A 41 0.40 1.02 19.89
CA LEU A 41 0.19 2.37 19.41
C LEU A 41 -1.09 2.42 18.58
N ALA A 42 -1.89 3.45 18.78
CA ALA A 42 -3.04 3.74 17.95
C ALA A 42 -2.78 4.99 17.11
N PHE A 43 -2.88 4.84 15.80
CA PHE A 43 -2.81 5.93 14.85
C PHE A 43 -4.20 6.16 14.26
N ARG A 44 -4.58 7.41 14.13
CA ARG A 44 -5.86 7.78 13.49
C ARG A 44 -5.60 8.80 12.40
N LYS A 45 -6.16 8.55 11.25
CA LYS A 45 -6.13 9.50 10.13
C LYS A 45 -7.53 9.71 9.58
N THR A 46 -7.89 10.97 9.36
CA THR A 46 -9.08 11.34 8.61
C THR A 46 -8.68 11.64 7.18
N VAL A 47 -9.39 11.02 6.24
CA VAL A 47 -9.22 11.26 4.81
C VAL A 47 -10.55 11.60 4.18
N HIS A 48 -10.53 12.47 3.18
CA HIS A 48 -11.72 12.79 2.37
C HIS A 48 -11.60 12.12 1.02
N ILE A 49 -12.64 11.42 0.60
CA ILE A 49 -12.69 10.68 -0.67
C ILE A 49 -13.93 11.17 -1.42
N ASP A 50 -13.73 11.79 -2.58
CA ASP A 50 -14.85 12.27 -3.38
C ASP A 50 -15.63 11.11 -4.00
N LYS A 51 -14.92 10.13 -4.49
CA LYS A 51 -15.51 8.93 -5.08
C LYS A 51 -14.70 7.70 -4.67
N VAL A 52 -15.37 6.73 -4.08
CA VAL A 52 -14.73 5.44 -3.75
C VAL A 52 -14.41 4.71 -5.04
N PRO A 53 -13.14 4.34 -5.28
CA PRO A 53 -12.76 3.56 -6.45
C PRO A 53 -13.40 2.17 -6.41
N GLN A 54 -13.61 1.58 -7.58
CA GLN A 54 -14.18 0.22 -7.67
C GLN A 54 -13.28 -0.82 -7.02
N THR A 55 -11.98 -0.64 -7.18
CA THR A 55 -10.96 -1.49 -6.56
C THR A 55 -9.99 -0.60 -5.79
N LEU A 56 -9.70 -0.99 -4.57
CA LEU A 56 -8.76 -0.29 -3.72
C LEU A 56 -7.75 -1.27 -3.12
N THR A 57 -6.48 -1.00 -3.36
CA THR A 57 -5.38 -1.78 -2.77
C THR A 57 -4.72 -0.97 -1.68
N ALA A 58 -4.66 -1.52 -0.47
CA ALA A 58 -3.86 -0.96 0.61
C ALA A 58 -2.61 -1.81 0.84
N ARG A 59 -1.50 -1.14 1.13
CA ARG A 59 -0.24 -1.78 1.51
C ARG A 59 0.09 -1.37 2.92
N ILE A 60 0.26 -2.34 3.82
CA ILE A 60 0.48 -2.10 5.23
C ILE A 60 1.65 -2.94 5.72
N ALA A 61 2.58 -2.30 6.42
CA ALA A 61 3.64 -2.96 7.14
C ALA A 61 3.60 -2.51 8.61
N ALA A 62 3.84 -3.41 9.52
CA ALA A 62 3.89 -3.12 10.94
C ALA A 62 4.99 -3.95 11.63
N ASP A 63 5.52 -3.43 12.69
CA ASP A 63 6.45 -4.13 13.57
C ASP A 63 5.76 -4.35 14.94
N SER A 64 5.18 -5.49 15.21
CA SER A 64 5.19 -6.79 14.53
C SER A 64 3.85 -7.11 13.90
N LYS A 65 2.75 -6.54 14.38
CA LYS A 65 1.39 -6.78 13.91
C LYS A 65 0.51 -5.55 14.03
N TYR A 66 -0.60 -5.52 13.32
CA TYR A 66 -1.54 -4.41 13.35
C TYR A 66 -2.99 -4.89 13.31
N TRP A 67 -3.88 -4.03 13.76
CA TRP A 67 -5.31 -4.10 13.51
C TRP A 67 -5.70 -2.86 12.70
N LEU A 68 -6.56 -3.06 11.72
CA LEU A 68 -7.05 -1.99 10.87
C LEU A 68 -8.54 -1.81 11.05
N TRP A 69 -8.95 -0.59 11.38
CA TRP A 69 -10.34 -0.17 11.36
C TRP A 69 -10.56 0.89 10.30
N ILE A 70 -11.70 0.81 9.64
CA ILE A 70 -12.18 1.82 8.71
C ILE A 70 -13.59 2.21 9.13
N ASN A 71 -13.80 3.48 9.42
CA ASN A 71 -15.09 4.01 9.87
C ASN A 71 -15.68 3.25 11.08
N GLY A 72 -14.83 2.76 11.97
CA GLY A 72 -15.23 2.01 13.16
C GLY A 72 -15.43 0.51 12.97
N GLU A 73 -15.34 0.01 11.74
CA GLU A 73 -15.40 -1.41 11.45
C GLU A 73 -14.01 -2.04 11.40
N LEU A 74 -13.85 -3.20 12.01
CA LEU A 74 -12.59 -3.95 12.00
C LEU A 74 -12.42 -4.66 10.65
N VAL A 75 -11.47 -4.18 9.85
CA VAL A 75 -11.16 -4.71 8.51
C VAL A 75 -10.09 -5.78 8.55
N VAL A 76 -9.05 -5.57 9.37
CA VAL A 76 -7.98 -6.55 9.56
C VAL A 76 -7.72 -6.76 11.04
N ARG A 77 -7.71 -8.03 11.44
CA ARG A 77 -7.32 -8.46 12.78
C ARG A 77 -6.00 -9.23 12.70
N GLU A 78 -4.98 -8.71 13.41
CA GLU A 78 -3.65 -9.34 13.49
C GLU A 78 -2.97 -9.53 12.11
N GLY A 79 -2.94 -8.47 11.30
CA GLY A 79 -2.17 -8.45 10.08
C GLY A 79 -0.67 -8.20 10.31
N GLY A 80 0.15 -8.47 9.31
CA GLY A 80 1.55 -8.09 9.24
C GLY A 80 2.46 -8.72 10.28
N LEU A 81 2.45 -10.05 10.40
CA LEU A 81 3.36 -10.71 11.32
C LEU A 81 4.81 -10.56 10.87
N LYS A 82 5.60 -9.79 11.63
CA LYS A 82 7.05 -9.78 11.46
C LYS A 82 7.66 -11.07 12.00
N ARG A 83 8.47 -11.72 11.19
CA ARG A 83 9.21 -12.91 11.56
C ARG A 83 10.68 -12.57 11.78
N GLY A 84 11.11 -12.52 13.05
CA GLY A 84 12.50 -12.29 13.41
C GLY A 84 12.89 -10.83 13.65
N PRO A 85 14.09 -10.59 14.18
CA PRO A 85 14.56 -9.26 14.59
C PRO A 85 15.05 -8.39 13.43
N ASN A 86 15.25 -8.96 12.24
CA ASN A 86 15.80 -8.21 11.13
C ASN A 86 14.70 -7.34 10.48
N PRO A 87 14.92 -6.02 10.28
CA PRO A 87 13.98 -5.16 9.56
C PRO A 87 13.66 -5.62 8.15
N LYS A 88 14.57 -6.35 7.50
CA LYS A 88 14.34 -6.94 6.17
C LYS A 88 13.30 -8.05 6.17
N ASP A 89 13.02 -8.63 7.33
CA ASP A 89 12.00 -9.68 7.50
C ASP A 89 10.60 -9.11 7.75
N THR A 90 10.44 -7.79 7.65
CA THR A 90 9.14 -7.15 7.77
C THR A 90 8.32 -7.39 6.50
N TYR A 91 7.15 -7.98 6.68
CA TYR A 91 6.22 -8.21 5.59
C TYR A 91 5.36 -6.99 5.33
N CYS A 92 5.03 -6.80 4.06
CA CYS A 92 4.02 -5.85 3.63
C CYS A 92 2.78 -6.62 3.22
N ASP A 93 1.69 -6.43 3.94
CA ASP A 93 0.40 -6.94 3.53
C ASP A 93 -0.14 -6.13 2.35
N ILE A 94 -0.64 -6.82 1.35
CA ILE A 94 -1.31 -6.22 0.21
C ILE A 94 -2.79 -6.60 0.31
N LEU A 95 -3.60 -5.68 0.80
CA LEU A 95 -5.03 -5.85 0.92
C LEU A 95 -5.69 -5.44 -0.38
N GLN A 96 -6.33 -6.37 -1.06
CA GLN A 96 -7.12 -6.09 -2.26
C GLN A 96 -8.58 -5.86 -1.89
N ASP A 97 -9.26 -5.00 -2.65
CA ASP A 97 -10.68 -4.69 -2.46
C ASP A 97 -11.04 -4.26 -1.03
N VAL A 98 -10.27 -3.35 -0.48
CA VAL A 98 -10.52 -2.80 0.86
C VAL A 98 -11.92 -2.21 0.92
N LYS A 99 -12.73 -2.70 1.86
CA LYS A 99 -14.12 -2.28 2.08
C LYS A 99 -14.22 -1.26 3.22
N GLY A 100 -15.39 -0.66 3.37
CA GLY A 100 -15.71 0.25 4.48
C GLY A 100 -15.46 1.72 4.19
N LEU A 101 -14.88 2.07 3.05
CA LEU A 101 -14.77 3.46 2.64
C LEU A 101 -16.08 3.97 2.02
N VAL A 102 -16.39 5.23 2.29
CA VAL A 102 -17.58 5.93 1.77
C VAL A 102 -17.17 7.24 1.10
N PRO A 103 -17.96 7.79 0.18
CA PRO A 103 -17.75 9.16 -0.27
C PRO A 103 -17.82 10.14 0.90
N GLY A 104 -16.94 11.12 0.91
CA GLY A 104 -16.83 12.09 1.97
C GLY A 104 -15.75 11.74 3.01
N LYS A 105 -16.02 12.05 4.26
CA LYS A 105 -15.07 11.87 5.36
C LYS A 105 -14.99 10.41 5.80
N ASN A 106 -13.78 9.89 5.85
CA ASN A 106 -13.46 8.56 6.37
C ASN A 106 -12.45 8.66 7.52
N THR A 107 -12.54 7.75 8.45
CA THR A 107 -11.58 7.59 9.56
C THR A 107 -10.91 6.23 9.47
N ILE A 108 -9.60 6.24 9.46
CA ILE A 108 -8.75 5.07 9.42
C ILE A 108 -7.90 5.05 10.67
#